data_7e5ad01812e036a82cc5fb6b39d774c0
#
_entry.id   7e5ad01812e036a82cc5fb6b39d774c0
#
_cell.length_a   1.000
_cell.length_b   1.000
_cell.length_c   1.000
_cell.angle_alpha   90.00
_cell.angle_beta   90.00
_cell.angle_gamma   90.00
#
_symmetry.space_group_name_H-M   'P 1'
#
loop_
_entity.id
_entity.type
_entity.pdbx_description
1 polymer ?
#
loop_
_entity_poly.entity_id
_entity_poly.type
_entity_poly.pdbx_seq_one_letter_code
_entity_poly.pdbx_strand_id
1 'polypeptide(L)'
;MKFLIFIILGLLITVSSPHVFAEELKVYTNQQIYSKQHPLLVYGTGPENSPLILRLFAPDGTIAEFEQIITNPDGSFSHKMLDWPSSSTKYPFGTYTIEAITNTG
;
A
#
# COMPACT_ATOMS: atom_id res chain seq x y z
N MET A 1 -4.59 -13.20 1.80
CA MET A 1 -5.68 -12.27 1.49
C MET A 1 -5.10 -11.03 0.82
N LYS A 2 -5.83 -10.43 -0.07
CA LYS A 2 -5.29 -9.36 -0.90
C LYS A 2 -6.24 -8.17 -0.93
N PHE A 3 -5.70 -6.97 -0.75
CA PHE A 3 -6.42 -5.72 -0.90
C PHE A 3 -5.70 -4.81 -1.88
N LEU A 4 -6.50 -4.04 -2.60
CA LEU A 4 -6.00 -2.97 -3.45
C LEU A 4 -6.49 -1.65 -2.91
N ILE A 5 -5.59 -0.71 -2.80
CA ILE A 5 -5.91 0.67 -2.47
C ILE A 5 -5.41 1.52 -3.62
N PHE A 6 -6.32 2.29 -4.20
CA PHE A 6 -5.98 3.17 -5.31
C PHE A 6 -5.60 4.53 -4.76
N ILE A 7 -4.39 4.95 -5.08
CA ILE A 7 -3.88 6.24 -4.67
C ILE A 7 -3.73 7.11 -5.91
N ILE A 8 -4.55 8.13 -5.98
CA ILE A 8 -4.40 9.18 -6.98
C ILE A 8 -3.56 10.24 -6.32
N LEU A 9 -2.67 10.93 -7.05
CA LEU A 9 -1.92 12.04 -6.48
C LEU A 9 -2.86 13.14 -5.99
N GLY A 10 -4.14 12.90 -5.97
CA GLY A 10 -5.16 13.77 -5.46
C GLY A 10 -6.23 13.11 -4.62
N LEU A 11 -6.29 11.78 -4.59
CA LEU A 11 -7.43 11.12 -3.94
C LEU A 11 -7.07 9.72 -3.50
N LEU A 12 -7.57 9.33 -2.34
CA LEU A 12 -7.46 7.98 -1.81
C LEU A 12 -8.80 7.27 -1.92
N ILE A 13 -8.79 6.09 -2.49
CA ILE A 13 -9.97 5.23 -2.55
C ILE A 13 -9.64 3.93 -1.84
N THR A 14 -10.40 3.60 -0.81
CA THR A 14 -10.21 2.36 -0.08
C THR A 14 -11.24 1.33 -0.48
N VAL A 15 -10.83 0.08 -0.48
CA VAL A 15 -11.71 -1.04 -0.77
C VAL A 15 -11.80 -1.89 0.48
N SER A 16 -13.00 -2.16 0.94
CA SER A 16 -13.19 -2.95 2.14
C SER A 16 -13.16 -4.44 1.84
N SER A 17 -12.85 -5.22 2.87
CA SER A 17 -12.81 -6.67 2.75
C SER A 17 -14.21 -7.24 2.58
N PRO A 18 -14.38 -8.21 1.67
CA PRO A 18 -15.67 -8.85 1.48
C PRO A 18 -15.96 -10.00 2.45
N HIS A 19 -15.00 -10.42 3.26
CA HIS A 19 -15.14 -11.64 4.04
C HIS A 19 -15.36 -11.37 5.52
N VAL A 20 -16.33 -12.09 6.09
CA VAL A 20 -16.68 -11.95 7.51
C VAL A 20 -15.83 -12.84 8.42
N PHE A 21 -15.30 -13.94 7.90
CA PHE A 21 -14.58 -14.91 8.75
C PHE A 21 -13.07 -14.79 8.62
N ALA A 22 -12.58 -14.14 7.61
CA ALA A 22 -11.14 -13.92 7.46
C ALA A 22 -10.71 -12.72 8.28
N GLU A 23 -9.50 -12.76 8.79
CA GLU A 23 -8.92 -11.57 9.38
C GLU A 23 -8.90 -10.49 8.32
N GLU A 24 -9.46 -9.35 8.65
CA GLU A 24 -9.61 -8.29 7.71
C GLU A 24 -8.28 -7.58 7.51
N LEU A 25 -7.82 -7.56 6.26
CA LEU A 25 -6.63 -6.81 5.90
C LEU A 25 -7.07 -5.39 5.52
N LYS A 26 -6.63 -4.43 6.32
CA LYS A 26 -6.93 -3.03 6.08
C LYS A 26 -5.64 -2.30 5.77
N VAL A 27 -5.65 -1.52 4.69
CA VAL A 27 -4.45 -0.83 4.21
C VAL A 27 -4.80 0.63 3.96
N TYR A 28 -3.96 1.52 4.47
CA TYR A 28 -4.14 2.95 4.38
C TYR A 28 -2.85 3.62 3.98
N THR A 29 -2.97 4.85 3.51
CA THR A 29 -1.83 5.70 3.24
C THR A 29 -1.95 6.98 4.05
N ASN A 30 -0.80 7.62 4.32
CA ASN A 30 -0.75 8.81 5.16
C ASN A 30 -1.28 10.06 4.47
N GLN A 31 -1.35 10.08 3.14
CA GLN A 31 -1.85 11.23 2.39
C GLN A 31 -2.64 10.76 1.19
N GLN A 32 -3.48 11.63 0.65
CA GLN A 32 -4.22 11.37 -0.59
C GLN A 32 -3.49 11.94 -1.79
N ILE A 33 -2.81 13.06 -1.58
CA ILE A 33 -2.05 13.73 -2.62
C ILE A 33 -0.60 13.78 -2.18
N TYR A 34 0.28 13.42 -3.10
CA TYR A 34 1.72 13.44 -2.82
C TYR A 34 2.41 14.37 -3.78
N SER A 35 3.46 15.02 -3.26
CA SER A 35 4.35 15.81 -4.08
C SER A 35 5.79 15.44 -3.71
N LYS A 36 6.72 16.03 -4.43
CA LYS A 36 8.14 15.77 -4.26
C LYS A 36 8.55 15.80 -2.79
N GLN A 37 9.30 14.80 -2.37
CA GLN A 37 9.87 14.63 -1.04
C GLN A 37 8.85 14.26 0.06
N HIS A 38 7.58 14.14 -0.26
CA HIS A 38 6.62 13.61 0.72
C HIS A 38 6.85 12.12 0.92
N PRO A 39 6.89 11.63 2.16
CA PRO A 39 7.00 10.19 2.38
C PRO A 39 5.67 9.49 2.11
N LEU A 40 5.75 8.34 1.46
CA LEU A 40 4.60 7.45 1.32
C LEU A 40 4.65 6.43 2.43
N LEU A 41 3.78 6.58 3.40
CA LEU A 41 3.63 5.62 4.49
C LEU A 41 2.41 4.77 4.24
N VAL A 42 2.61 3.46 4.27
CA VAL A 42 1.54 2.49 4.13
C VAL A 42 1.37 1.83 5.49
N TYR A 43 0.17 1.82 6.01
CA TYR A 43 -0.10 1.29 7.33
C TYR A 43 -1.46 0.61 7.37
N GLY A 44 -1.70 -0.15 8.42
CA GLY A 44 -2.97 -0.82 8.57
C GLY A 44 -2.91 -1.98 9.53
N THR A 45 -3.80 -2.94 9.33
CA THR A 45 -3.90 -4.14 10.16
C THR A 45 -4.13 -5.35 9.27
N GLY A 46 -3.67 -6.49 9.77
CA GLY A 46 -3.86 -7.77 9.08
C GLY A 46 -3.60 -8.92 10.05
N PRO A 47 -3.29 -10.10 9.53
CA PRO A 47 -2.92 -11.23 10.37
C PRO A 47 -1.74 -10.90 11.26
N GLU A 48 -1.76 -11.41 12.49
CA GLU A 48 -0.70 -11.17 13.47
C GLU A 48 0.58 -11.90 13.09
N ASN A 49 1.73 -11.27 13.31
CA ASN A 49 3.04 -11.87 13.11
C ASN A 49 3.21 -12.55 11.75
N SER A 50 2.69 -11.95 10.71
CA SER A 50 2.62 -12.58 9.39
C SER A 50 3.38 -11.80 8.34
N PRO A 51 4.02 -12.50 7.39
CA PRO A 51 4.61 -11.82 6.25
C PRO A 51 3.54 -11.11 5.42
N LEU A 52 3.87 -9.91 5.00
CA LEU A 52 2.98 -9.09 4.20
C LEU A 52 3.81 -8.49 3.07
N ILE A 53 3.32 -8.64 1.85
CA ILE A 53 3.97 -8.09 0.68
C ILE A 53 3.23 -6.81 0.28
N LEU A 54 3.99 -5.73 0.16
CA LEU A 54 3.48 -4.44 -0.29
C LEU A 54 4.04 -4.15 -1.68
N ARG A 55 3.17 -3.83 -2.61
CA ARG A 55 3.55 -3.47 -3.97
C ARG A 55 2.95 -2.13 -4.33
N LEU A 56 3.76 -1.27 -4.91
CA LEU A 56 3.31 0.02 -5.45
C LEU A 56 3.34 -0.06 -6.96
N PHE A 57 2.17 0.11 -7.57
CA PHE A 57 2.05 0.10 -9.03
C PHE A 57 1.99 1.53 -9.55
N ALA A 58 2.76 1.78 -10.59
CA ALA A 58 2.73 3.05 -11.30
C ALA A 58 1.46 3.16 -12.14
N PRO A 59 1.16 4.35 -12.69
CA PRO A 59 -0.05 4.53 -13.50
C PRO A 59 -0.14 3.62 -14.71
N ASP A 60 0.99 3.17 -15.26
CA ASP A 60 1.01 2.25 -16.39
C ASP A 60 0.91 0.78 -15.99
N GLY A 61 0.77 0.50 -14.71
CA GLY A 61 0.62 -0.86 -14.21
C GLY A 61 1.93 -1.57 -13.86
N THR A 62 3.06 -0.93 -14.07
CA THR A 62 4.35 -1.53 -13.68
C THR A 62 4.57 -1.39 -12.19
N ILE A 63 5.37 -2.31 -11.63
CA ILE A 63 5.71 -2.26 -10.21
C ILE A 63 6.79 -1.21 -10.01
N ALA A 64 6.48 -0.17 -9.25
CA ALA A 64 7.43 0.88 -8.94
C ALA A 64 8.25 0.55 -7.70
N GLU A 65 7.61 -0.05 -6.68
CA GLU A 65 8.27 -0.46 -5.45
C GLU A 65 7.67 -1.76 -4.95
N PHE A 66 8.48 -2.52 -4.24
CA PHE A 66 8.11 -3.82 -3.71
C PHE A 66 8.82 -4.03 -2.38
N GLU A 67 8.06 -4.39 -1.34
CA GLU A 67 8.61 -4.62 -0.01
C GLU A 67 7.92 -5.79 0.65
N GLN A 68 8.69 -6.55 1.43
CA GLN A 68 8.14 -7.57 2.31
C GLN A 68 8.36 -7.14 3.74
N ILE A 69 7.31 -7.14 4.53
CA ILE A 69 7.37 -6.79 5.95
C ILE A 69 6.68 -7.87 6.75
N ILE A 70 6.82 -7.79 8.07
CA ILE A 70 6.13 -8.69 8.99
C ILE A 70 5.25 -7.83 9.89
N THR A 71 3.98 -8.20 9.99
CA THR A 71 3.06 -7.50 10.87
C THR A 71 3.46 -7.69 12.32
N ASN A 72 3.04 -6.75 13.16
CA ASN A 72 3.28 -6.79 14.59
C ASN A 72 2.44 -7.89 15.27
N PRO A 73 2.75 -8.23 16.53
CA PRO A 73 1.96 -9.22 17.25
C PRO A 73 0.46 -8.91 17.35
N ASP A 74 0.09 -7.63 17.25
CA ASP A 74 -1.33 -7.23 17.26
C ASP A 74 -1.91 -7.12 15.85
N GLY A 75 -1.14 -7.46 14.81
CA GLY A 75 -1.57 -7.40 13.43
C GLY A 75 -1.37 -6.04 12.78
N SER A 76 -0.94 -5.03 13.51
CA SER A 76 -0.69 -3.73 12.92
C SER A 76 0.59 -3.71 12.10
N PHE A 77 0.68 -2.80 11.15
CA PHE A 77 1.90 -2.58 10.39
C PHE A 77 1.96 -1.13 9.94
N SER A 78 3.19 -0.68 9.71
CA SER A 78 3.46 0.64 9.16
C SER A 78 4.81 0.58 8.46
N HIS A 79 4.87 1.07 7.23
CA HIS A 79 6.09 1.00 6.44
C HIS A 79 6.18 2.20 5.50
N LYS A 80 7.36 2.80 5.45
CA LYS A 80 7.62 3.84 4.47
C LYS A 80 8.08 3.20 3.18
N MET A 81 7.29 3.31 2.12
CA MET A 81 7.63 2.76 0.82
C MET A 81 8.72 3.56 0.12
N LEU A 82 8.60 4.87 0.15
CA LEU A 82 9.56 5.76 -0.49
C LEU A 82 9.28 7.21 -0.07
N ASP A 83 10.23 8.08 -0.40
CA ASP A 83 9.99 9.51 -0.45
C ASP A 83 9.72 9.87 -1.90
N TRP A 84 8.60 10.52 -2.19
CA TRP A 84 8.21 10.77 -3.56
C TRP A 84 9.29 11.58 -4.30
N PRO A 85 9.80 11.06 -5.42
CA PRO A 85 10.78 11.77 -6.23
C PRO A 85 10.09 12.81 -7.12
N SER A 86 10.91 13.60 -7.80
CA SER A 86 10.40 14.45 -8.88
C SER A 86 9.79 13.57 -9.97
N SER A 87 8.83 14.11 -10.70
CA SER A 87 8.22 13.40 -11.83
C SER A 87 9.30 12.94 -12.80
N SER A 88 9.16 11.70 -13.25
CA SER A 88 10.15 11.06 -14.12
C SER A 88 9.48 9.94 -14.91
N THR A 89 10.26 9.24 -15.72
CA THR A 89 9.75 8.10 -16.49
C THR A 89 9.29 6.98 -15.55
N LYS A 90 10.02 6.74 -14.47
CA LYS A 90 9.65 5.70 -13.50
C LYS A 90 8.51 6.17 -12.58
N TYR A 91 8.47 7.46 -12.26
CA TYR A 91 7.47 8.02 -11.35
C TYR A 91 6.73 9.18 -12.02
N PRO A 92 5.93 8.89 -13.07
CA PRO A 92 5.14 9.94 -13.71
C PRO A 92 4.01 10.40 -12.81
N PHE A 93 3.43 11.53 -13.12
CA PHE A 93 2.18 11.94 -12.49
C PHE A 93 1.08 10.95 -12.84
N GLY A 94 0.16 10.74 -11.93
CA GLY A 94 -0.98 9.90 -12.18
C GLY A 94 -1.45 9.18 -10.94
N THR A 95 -2.27 8.18 -11.15
CA THR A 95 -2.84 7.34 -10.10
C THR A 95 -1.93 6.16 -9.84
N TYR A 96 -1.55 5.98 -8.58
CA TYR A 96 -0.78 4.83 -8.14
C TYR A 96 -1.67 3.90 -7.33
N THR A 97 -1.32 2.62 -7.32
CA THR A 97 -2.07 1.60 -6.60
C THR A 97 -1.17 0.90 -5.62
N ILE A 98 -1.62 0.80 -4.36
CA ILE A 98 -0.96 -0.02 -3.35
C ILE A 98 -1.70 -1.34 -3.26
N GLU A 99 -0.95 -2.44 -3.30
CA GLU A 99 -1.49 -3.77 -3.08
C GLU A 99 -0.78 -4.39 -1.88
N ALA A 100 -1.56 -4.91 -0.95
CA ALA A 100 -1.03 -5.66 0.17
C ALA A 100 -1.50 -7.11 0.06
N ILE A 101 -0.57 -8.04 0.15
CA ILE A 101 -0.84 -9.47 0.00
C ILE A 101 -0.31 -10.18 1.21
N THR A 102 -1.15 -11.00 1.83
CA THR A 102 -0.70 -11.87 2.91
C THR A 102 -0.13 -13.17 2.34
N ASN A 103 0.72 -13.80 3.15
CA ASN A 103 1.33 -15.07 2.76
C ASN A 103 0.32 -16.20 2.63
N THR A 104 -0.85 -16.06 3.19
CA THR A 104 -1.88 -17.10 3.20
C THR A 104 -2.92 -16.91 2.12
N GLY A 105 -2.75 -15.95 1.30
CA GLY A 105 -3.72 -15.78 0.25
C GLY A 105 -3.85 -14.44 -0.26
#